data_8e66c44dc01ac31392a57eb68b08ffcf
#
_entry.id   8e66c44dc01ac31392a57eb68b08ffcf
#
_cell.length_a   1.000
_cell.length_b   1.000
_cell.length_c   1.000
_cell.angle_alpha   90.00
_cell.angle_beta   90.00
_cell.angle_gamma   90.00
#
_symmetry.space_group_name_H-M   'P 1'
#
loop_
_entity.id
_entity.type
_entity.pdbx_description
1 polymer ?
#
loop_
_entity_poly.entity_id
_entity_poly.type
_entity_poly.pdbx_seq_one_letter_code
_entity_poly.pdbx_strand_id
1 'polypeptide(L)'
;MESKVGLLEPLKTDTGEFKNRMVHCAMSRCRTGPDGIPTELHQEYYSSRTSFGLLFTEGTIVMENANGYPGAGCIYEDSHVEGWKKVVDKVH
;
A
#
# COMPACT_ATOMS: atom_id res chain seq x y z
N MET A 1 -35.46 -12.35 3.71
CA MET A 1 -34.73 -11.97 2.52
C MET A 1 -33.27 -11.69 2.86
N GLU A 2 -32.43 -12.31 2.17
CA GLU A 2 -31.02 -12.14 2.41
C GLU A 2 -30.49 -10.82 1.82
N SER A 3 -29.37 -10.38 2.34
CA SER A 3 -28.70 -9.21 1.85
C SER A 3 -28.19 -9.43 0.42
N LYS A 4 -28.25 -8.40 -0.38
CA LYS A 4 -27.67 -8.40 -1.71
C LYS A 4 -26.29 -7.77 -1.75
N VAL A 5 -25.75 -7.37 -0.59
CA VAL A 5 -24.44 -6.78 -0.49
C VAL A 5 -23.38 -7.87 -0.45
N GLY A 6 -22.56 -7.95 -1.48
CA GLY A 6 -21.44 -8.87 -1.54
C GLY A 6 -20.12 -8.13 -1.48
N LEU A 7 -19.04 -8.87 -1.33
CA LEU A 7 -17.69 -8.29 -1.24
C LEU A 7 -17.32 -7.49 -2.50
N LEU A 8 -17.86 -7.87 -3.65
CA LEU A 8 -17.53 -7.20 -4.90
C LEU A 8 -18.44 -6.02 -5.22
N GLU A 9 -19.41 -5.73 -4.36
CA GLU A 9 -20.30 -4.59 -4.55
C GLU A 9 -19.60 -3.28 -4.18
N PRO A 10 -19.89 -2.19 -4.91
CA PRO A 10 -19.31 -0.88 -4.55
C PRO A 10 -19.75 -0.42 -3.17
N LEU A 11 -18.92 0.39 -2.54
CA LEU A 11 -19.21 1.03 -1.25
C LEU A 11 -19.05 2.53 -1.39
N LYS A 12 -20.14 3.25 -1.06
CA LYS A 12 -20.10 4.72 -1.01
C LYS A 12 -19.99 5.16 0.44
N THR A 13 -19.09 6.11 0.67
CA THR A 13 -18.90 6.70 1.99
C THR A 13 -18.86 8.23 1.84
N ASP A 14 -18.86 8.93 2.96
CA ASP A 14 -18.78 10.39 2.96
C ASP A 14 -17.46 10.89 2.33
N THR A 15 -16.43 10.07 2.37
CA THR A 15 -15.11 10.47 1.86
C THR A 15 -14.83 9.98 0.45
N GLY A 16 -15.69 9.16 -0.13
CA GLY A 16 -15.50 8.68 -1.48
C GLY A 16 -16.21 7.38 -1.78
N GLU A 17 -15.96 6.87 -2.97
CA GLU A 17 -16.54 5.62 -3.42
C GLU A 17 -15.46 4.59 -3.69
N PHE A 18 -15.67 3.37 -3.18
CA PHE A 18 -14.76 2.25 -3.39
C PHE A 18 -15.42 1.25 -4.35
N LYS A 19 -14.65 0.73 -5.30
CA LYS A 19 -15.18 -0.15 -6.34
C LYS A 19 -15.68 -1.49 -5.80
N ASN A 20 -15.17 -1.92 -4.64
CA ASN A 20 -15.65 -3.10 -3.94
C ASN A 20 -15.33 -2.97 -2.45
N ARG A 21 -15.70 -3.99 -1.68
CA ARG A 21 -15.59 -3.97 -0.21
C ARG A 21 -14.40 -4.77 0.31
N MET A 22 -13.47 -5.11 -0.56
CA MET A 22 -12.26 -5.83 -0.16
C MET A 22 -11.14 -4.84 0.13
N VAL A 23 -10.46 -5.09 1.23
CA VAL A 23 -9.36 -4.24 1.69
C VAL A 23 -8.10 -5.08 1.79
N HIS A 24 -7.01 -4.60 1.18
CA HIS A 24 -5.70 -5.20 1.35
C HIS A 24 -5.10 -4.65 2.64
N CYS A 25 -4.88 -5.52 3.62
CA CYS A 25 -4.35 -5.13 4.92
C CYS A 25 -2.87 -4.74 4.82
N ALA A 26 -2.44 -3.88 5.74
CA ALA A 26 -1.04 -3.48 5.82
C ALA A 26 -0.18 -4.67 6.24
N MET A 27 0.80 -5.02 5.41
CA MET A 27 1.72 -6.14 5.68
C MET A 27 3.11 -5.75 5.21
N SER A 28 4.10 -5.79 6.10
CA SER A 28 5.48 -5.48 5.75
C SER A 28 6.01 -6.50 4.75
N ARG A 29 6.56 -6.00 3.64
CA ARG A 29 7.09 -6.87 2.60
C ARG A 29 8.56 -7.21 2.79
N CYS A 30 9.30 -6.34 3.51
CA CYS A 30 10.74 -6.51 3.77
C CYS A 30 11.54 -6.72 2.48
N ARG A 31 11.27 -5.91 1.48
CA ARG A 31 11.89 -6.01 0.16
C ARG A 31 12.64 -4.77 -0.26
N THR A 32 12.80 -3.79 0.66
CA THR A 32 13.65 -2.63 0.39
C THR A 32 15.10 -3.02 0.55
N GLY A 33 16.00 -2.19 -0.01
CA GLY A 33 17.41 -2.30 0.32
C GLY A 33 17.70 -1.70 1.70
N PRO A 34 18.99 -1.61 2.07
CA PRO A 34 19.37 -1.04 3.37
C PRO A 34 18.94 0.41 3.55
N ASP A 35 18.69 1.11 2.46
CA ASP A 35 18.28 2.52 2.46
C ASP A 35 16.77 2.73 2.74
N GLY A 36 15.99 1.66 2.77
CA GLY A 36 14.56 1.75 3.03
C GLY A 36 13.73 2.26 1.85
N ILE A 37 14.32 2.37 0.66
CA ILE A 37 13.60 2.84 -0.53
C ILE A 37 12.78 1.70 -1.13
N PRO A 38 11.48 1.92 -1.41
CA PRO A 38 10.69 0.91 -2.12
C PRO A 38 11.30 0.57 -3.48
N THR A 39 11.30 -0.71 -3.81
CA THR A 39 11.95 -1.23 -5.01
C THR A 39 10.92 -1.56 -6.10
N GLU A 40 11.42 -2.06 -7.23
CA GLU A 40 10.54 -2.56 -8.29
C GLU A 40 9.66 -3.70 -7.80
N LEU A 41 10.11 -4.47 -6.81
CA LEU A 41 9.30 -5.52 -6.20
C LEU A 41 8.08 -4.94 -5.51
N HIS A 42 8.21 -3.78 -4.87
CA HIS A 42 7.07 -3.08 -4.29
C HIS A 42 6.11 -2.61 -5.38
N GLN A 43 6.64 -2.05 -6.46
CA GLN A 43 5.83 -1.60 -7.58
C GLN A 43 5.01 -2.74 -8.16
N GLU A 44 5.65 -3.89 -8.38
CA GLU A 44 5.00 -5.07 -8.92
C GLU A 44 3.97 -5.65 -7.96
N TYR A 45 4.33 -5.74 -6.68
CA TYR A 45 3.45 -6.27 -5.65
C TYR A 45 2.14 -5.49 -5.57
N TYR A 46 2.25 -4.17 -5.41
CA TYR A 46 1.06 -3.34 -5.23
C TYR A 46 0.26 -3.19 -6.52
N SER A 47 0.93 -3.07 -7.67
CA SER A 47 0.23 -2.94 -8.93
C SER A 47 -0.54 -4.21 -9.32
N SER A 48 -0.08 -5.37 -8.87
CA SER A 48 -0.78 -6.63 -9.12
C SER A 48 -2.01 -6.82 -8.23
N ARG A 49 -2.22 -5.95 -7.25
CA ARG A 49 -3.31 -6.06 -6.28
C ARG A 49 -4.33 -4.91 -6.39
N THR A 50 -4.37 -4.25 -7.53
CA THR A 50 -5.26 -3.10 -7.72
C THR A 50 -6.74 -3.45 -7.84
N SER A 51 -7.07 -4.74 -7.86
CA SER A 51 -8.46 -5.18 -7.86
C SER A 51 -9.15 -5.00 -6.50
N PHE A 52 -8.39 -4.78 -5.42
CA PHE A 52 -8.98 -4.44 -4.13
C PHE A 52 -9.64 -3.06 -4.17
N GLY A 53 -10.71 -2.88 -3.44
CA GLY A 53 -11.38 -1.59 -3.33
C GLY A 53 -10.54 -0.57 -2.59
N LEU A 54 -9.78 -1.01 -1.60
CA LEU A 54 -8.83 -0.17 -0.86
C LEU A 54 -7.57 -0.97 -0.61
N LEU A 55 -6.43 -0.37 -0.90
CA LEU A 55 -5.15 -1.04 -0.79
C LEU A 55 -4.26 -0.25 0.17
N PHE A 56 -4.03 -0.81 1.37
CA PHE A 56 -3.09 -0.22 2.32
C PHE A 56 -1.68 -0.68 2.00
N THR A 57 -0.75 0.23 2.11
CA THR A 57 0.67 -0.12 2.05
C THR A 57 1.11 -0.71 3.38
N GLU A 58 2.33 -1.19 3.42
CA GLU A 58 2.94 -1.67 4.66
C GLU A 58 3.13 -0.53 5.66
N GLY A 59 3.32 -0.89 6.92
CA GLY A 59 3.73 0.08 7.94
C GLY A 59 5.04 0.71 7.54
N THR A 60 5.07 2.04 7.42
CA THR A 60 6.23 2.76 6.93
C THR A 60 6.94 3.50 8.05
N ILE A 61 8.27 3.45 8.02
CA ILE A 61 9.11 4.05 9.05
C ILE A 61 9.19 5.56 8.80
N VAL A 62 8.84 6.34 9.82
CA VAL A 62 8.70 7.78 9.68
C VAL A 62 9.91 8.57 10.20
N MET A 63 10.87 7.89 10.83
CA MET A 63 12.09 8.54 11.33
C MET A 63 13.20 7.51 11.43
N GLU A 64 14.45 7.99 11.35
CA GLU A 64 15.60 7.12 11.21
C GLU A 64 15.73 6.05 12.29
N ASN A 65 15.44 6.38 13.52
CA ASN A 65 15.63 5.45 14.64
C ASN A 65 14.36 4.68 15.02
N ALA A 66 13.34 4.71 14.16
CA ALA A 66 12.10 3.96 14.39
C ALA A 66 12.09 2.62 13.65
N ASN A 67 13.21 2.25 12.99
CA ASN A 67 13.27 1.04 12.17
C ASN A 67 13.39 -0.21 13.03
N GLY A 68 12.37 -1.07 12.97
CA GLY A 68 12.34 -2.32 13.69
C GLY A 68 12.65 -3.57 12.86
N TYR A 69 12.72 -3.44 11.53
CA TYR A 69 12.92 -4.59 10.63
C TYR A 69 13.88 -4.26 9.51
N PRO A 70 14.79 -5.19 9.15
CA PRO A 70 15.57 -5.02 7.92
C PRO A 70 14.64 -5.11 6.71
N GLY A 71 14.87 -4.23 5.74
CA GLY A 71 14.07 -4.21 4.51
C GLY A 71 12.70 -3.59 4.65
N ALA A 72 12.38 -2.96 5.79
CA ALA A 72 11.12 -2.26 5.95
C ALA A 72 11.12 -0.94 5.17
N GLY A 73 9.96 -0.59 4.58
CA GLY A 73 9.83 0.64 3.83
C GLY A 73 9.90 1.87 4.71
N CYS A 74 10.56 2.91 4.23
CA CYS A 74 10.72 4.16 4.95
C CYS A 74 10.06 5.31 4.19
N ILE A 75 9.75 6.40 4.89
CA ILE A 75 9.12 7.57 4.27
C ILE A 75 9.57 8.88 4.94
N TYR A 76 10.80 8.94 5.40
CA TYR A 76 11.28 10.15 6.09
C TYR A 76 12.34 10.95 5.32
N GLU A 77 12.72 10.51 4.11
CA GLU A 77 13.66 11.24 3.27
C GLU A 77 13.09 11.43 1.86
N ASP A 78 13.66 12.38 1.12
CA ASP A 78 13.20 12.64 -0.25
C ASP A 78 13.35 11.42 -1.15
N SER A 79 14.43 10.65 -0.98
CA SER A 79 14.62 9.42 -1.76
C SER A 79 13.52 8.39 -1.49
N HIS A 80 13.03 8.33 -0.25
CA HIS A 80 11.93 7.45 0.09
C HIS A 80 10.65 7.89 -0.61
N VAL A 81 10.39 9.20 -0.62
CA VAL A 81 9.21 9.76 -1.30
C VAL A 81 9.24 9.43 -2.78
N GLU A 82 10.40 9.58 -3.41
CA GLU A 82 10.54 9.25 -4.83
C GLU A 82 10.27 7.78 -5.10
N GLY A 83 10.73 6.89 -4.22
CA GLY A 83 10.45 5.46 -4.34
C GLY A 83 8.97 5.14 -4.23
N TRP A 84 8.30 5.71 -3.23
CA TRP A 84 6.87 5.51 -3.04
C TRP A 84 6.05 6.13 -4.17
N LYS A 85 6.51 7.25 -4.72
CA LYS A 85 5.85 7.86 -5.87
C LYS A 85 5.80 6.91 -7.05
N LYS A 86 6.88 6.19 -7.31
CA LYS A 86 6.90 5.18 -8.38
C LYS A 86 5.89 4.08 -8.13
N VAL A 87 5.73 3.66 -6.88
CA VAL A 87 4.72 2.66 -6.51
C VAL A 87 3.31 3.20 -6.78
N VAL A 88 3.05 4.41 -6.32
CA VAL A 88 1.72 5.05 -6.49
C VAL A 88 1.38 5.24 -7.97
N ASP A 89 2.35 5.69 -8.75
CA ASP A 89 2.14 5.89 -10.18
C ASP A 89 1.81 4.57 -10.88
N LYS A 90 2.42 3.48 -10.46
CA LYS A 90 2.17 2.16 -11.03
C LYS A 90 0.79 1.63 -10.65
N VAL A 91 0.34 1.93 -9.43
CA VAL A 91 -0.98 1.51 -8.94
C VAL A 91 -2.09 2.30 -9.63
N HIS A 92 -1.88 3.58 -9.85
CA HIS A 92 -2.85 4.45 -10.49
C HIS A 92 -2.63 4.49 -12.00
#